data_7d8d9996e736f8e816c143402d6e2244
#
_entry.id   7d8d9996e736f8e816c143402d6e2244
#
_cell.length_a   1.000
_cell.length_b   1.000
_cell.length_c   1.000
_cell.angle_alpha   90.00
_cell.angle_beta   90.00
_cell.angle_gamma   90.00
#
_symmetry.space_group_name_H-M   'P 1'
#
loop_
_entity.id
_entity.type
_entity.pdbx_description
1 polymer ?
#
loop_
_entity_poly.entity_id
_entity_poly.type
_entity_poly.pdbx_seq_one_letter_code
_entity_poly.pdbx_strand_id
1 'polypeptide(L)'
;MLTKETFIQAITAIRKHEELMDRLDAICREFGDFRPCLDFGNLHLQALLDVLKEAMNDQDDYISWWLYDGGDRIVSWEENGQKMSVDLTDVNALYCYLAEQSVE
;
A
#
# COMPACT_ATOMS: atom_id res chain seq x y z
N MET A 1 -11.91 9.45 7.88
CA MET A 1 -11.56 8.38 6.93
C MET A 1 -11.66 8.89 5.50
N LEU A 2 -10.79 8.46 4.62
CA LEU A 2 -10.84 8.82 3.21
C LEU A 2 -12.04 8.17 2.51
N THR A 3 -12.53 8.82 1.45
CA THR A 3 -13.50 8.18 0.57
C THR A 3 -12.82 7.07 -0.23
N LYS A 4 -13.62 6.11 -0.71
CA LYS A 4 -13.13 5.01 -1.53
C LYS A 4 -12.39 5.51 -2.76
N GLU A 5 -12.94 6.53 -3.44
CA GLU A 5 -12.34 7.11 -4.63
C GLU A 5 -10.96 7.72 -4.34
N THR A 6 -10.86 8.51 -3.27
CA THR A 6 -9.59 9.14 -2.87
C THR A 6 -8.56 8.09 -2.49
N PHE A 7 -8.96 7.05 -1.77
CA PHE A 7 -8.09 5.95 -1.40
C PHE A 7 -7.52 5.24 -2.64
N ILE A 8 -8.38 4.92 -3.61
CA ILE A 8 -7.95 4.27 -4.85
C ILE A 8 -6.99 5.15 -5.63
N GLN A 9 -7.26 6.45 -5.71
CA GLN A 9 -6.35 7.40 -6.37
C GLN A 9 -4.98 7.42 -5.70
N ALA A 10 -4.93 7.42 -4.38
CA ALA A 10 -3.68 7.43 -3.63
C ALA A 10 -2.88 6.15 -3.86
N ILE A 11 -3.52 4.98 -3.81
CA ILE A 11 -2.85 3.70 -4.07
C ILE A 11 -2.32 3.65 -5.50
N THR A 12 -3.09 4.14 -6.46
CA THR A 12 -2.65 4.21 -7.87
C THR A 12 -1.42 5.11 -8.01
N ALA A 13 -1.40 6.24 -7.33
CA ALA A 13 -0.27 7.16 -7.35
C ALA A 13 1.00 6.52 -6.76
N ILE A 14 0.86 5.77 -5.66
CA ILE A 14 1.98 5.06 -5.05
C ILE A 14 2.56 4.05 -6.03
N ARG A 15 1.72 3.27 -6.70
CA ARG A 15 2.17 2.27 -7.67
C ARG A 15 2.89 2.90 -8.84
N LYS A 16 2.38 4.01 -9.36
CA LYS A 16 3.03 4.74 -10.45
C LYS A 16 4.37 5.32 -10.02
N HIS A 17 4.44 5.81 -8.80
CA HIS A 17 5.69 6.32 -8.25
C HIS A 17 6.76 5.22 -8.18
N GLU A 18 6.38 4.03 -7.73
CA GLU A 18 7.30 2.90 -7.66
C GLU A 18 7.80 2.49 -9.05
N GLU A 19 6.91 2.44 -10.05
CA GLU A 19 7.31 2.15 -11.43
C GLU A 19 8.33 3.17 -11.94
N LEU A 20 8.10 4.45 -11.64
CA LEU A 20 9.03 5.51 -12.04
C LEU A 20 10.37 5.35 -11.33
N MET A 21 10.38 5.02 -10.04
CA MET A 21 11.61 4.81 -9.28
C MET A 21 12.40 3.62 -9.83
N ASP A 22 11.72 2.54 -10.22
CA ASP A 22 12.38 1.40 -10.84
C ASP A 22 13.06 1.78 -12.17
N ARG A 23 12.40 2.61 -12.96
CA ARG A 23 12.97 3.12 -14.21
C ARG A 23 14.19 4.01 -13.96
N LEU A 24 14.10 4.87 -12.96
CA LEU A 24 15.21 5.75 -12.58
C LEU A 24 16.39 4.93 -12.06
N ASP A 25 16.14 3.89 -11.30
CA ASP A 25 17.18 3.00 -10.80
C ASP A 25 17.91 2.31 -11.97
N ALA A 26 17.19 1.87 -12.99
CA ALA A 26 17.79 1.29 -14.18
C ALA A 26 18.67 2.31 -14.92
N ILE A 27 18.24 3.55 -15.04
CA ILE A 27 19.02 4.65 -15.62
C ILE A 27 20.28 4.92 -14.81
N CYS A 28 20.16 4.91 -13.48
CA CYS A 28 21.31 5.11 -12.59
C CYS A 28 22.40 4.05 -12.80
N ARG A 29 21.99 2.80 -12.98
CA ARG A 29 22.93 1.70 -13.22
C ARG A 29 23.65 1.84 -14.55
N GLU A 30 23.01 2.45 -15.55
CA GLU A 30 23.57 2.58 -16.87
C GLU A 30 24.38 3.86 -17.07
N PHE A 31 23.93 5.00 -16.54
CA PHE A 31 24.46 6.31 -16.87
C PHE A 31 25.12 7.08 -15.73
N GLY A 32 25.05 6.64 -14.49
CA GLY A 32 25.69 7.35 -13.42
C GLY A 32 24.96 7.27 -12.09
N ASP A 33 25.35 8.12 -11.14
CA ASP A 33 24.87 8.06 -9.77
C ASP A 33 23.80 9.13 -9.50
N PHE A 34 22.53 8.72 -9.55
CA PHE A 34 21.38 9.56 -9.21
C PHE A 34 20.72 9.14 -7.88
N ARG A 35 21.43 8.40 -7.04
CA ARG A 35 20.89 7.88 -5.77
C ARG A 35 20.28 8.94 -4.86
N PRO A 36 20.85 10.15 -4.71
CA PRO A 36 20.23 11.17 -3.87
C PRO A 36 18.80 11.50 -4.29
N CYS A 37 18.51 11.50 -5.60
CA CYS A 37 17.14 11.73 -6.11
C CYS A 37 16.21 10.57 -5.78
N LEU A 38 16.71 9.34 -5.84
CA LEU A 38 15.94 8.14 -5.49
C LEU A 38 15.59 8.13 -4.00
N ASP A 39 16.53 8.53 -3.15
CA ASP A 39 16.32 8.60 -1.70
C ASP A 39 15.25 9.63 -1.36
N PHE A 40 15.24 10.78 -2.01
CA PHE A 40 14.17 11.77 -1.84
C PHE A 40 12.81 11.20 -2.25
N GLY A 41 12.75 10.49 -3.38
CA GLY A 41 11.53 9.83 -3.81
C GLY A 41 10.99 8.84 -2.79
N ASN A 42 11.86 8.06 -2.19
CA ASN A 42 11.49 7.09 -1.16
C ASN A 42 10.97 7.76 0.11
N LEU A 43 11.54 8.88 0.51
CA LEU A 43 11.05 9.65 1.66
C LEU A 43 9.64 10.18 1.42
N HIS A 44 9.35 10.68 0.23
CA HIS A 44 8.01 11.14 -0.15
C HIS A 44 7.01 10.00 -0.15
N LEU A 45 7.41 8.84 -0.66
CA LEU A 45 6.57 7.64 -0.66
C LEU A 45 6.22 7.21 0.76
N GLN A 46 7.19 7.18 1.65
CA GLN A 46 6.98 6.82 3.05
C GLN A 46 6.03 7.80 3.74
N ALA A 47 6.18 9.09 3.49
CA ALA A 47 5.30 10.11 4.05
C ALA A 47 3.85 9.91 3.58
N LEU A 48 3.65 9.60 2.31
CA LEU A 48 2.32 9.33 1.77
C LEU A 48 1.70 8.09 2.39
N LEU A 49 2.49 7.02 2.55
CA LEU A 49 2.03 5.80 3.22
C LEU A 49 1.60 6.07 4.67
N ASP A 50 2.36 6.87 5.40
CA ASP A 50 2.04 7.23 6.77
C ASP A 50 0.72 8.02 6.84
N VAL A 51 0.50 8.94 5.91
CA VAL A 51 -0.74 9.70 5.83
C VAL A 51 -1.93 8.78 5.55
N LEU A 52 -1.79 7.86 4.60
CA LEU A 52 -2.86 6.91 4.29
C LEU A 52 -3.17 6.00 5.47
N LYS A 53 -2.15 5.50 6.13
CA LYS A 53 -2.29 4.64 7.31
C LYS A 53 -3.08 5.35 8.40
N GLU A 54 -2.71 6.58 8.70
CA GLU A 54 -3.39 7.39 9.72
C GLU A 54 -4.84 7.69 9.32
N ALA A 55 -5.06 8.11 8.07
CA ALA A 55 -6.38 8.46 7.58
C ALA A 55 -7.35 7.28 7.58
N MET A 56 -6.85 6.06 7.37
CA MET A 56 -7.66 4.83 7.38
C MET A 56 -7.66 4.12 8.72
N ASN A 57 -6.98 4.67 9.72
CA ASN A 57 -6.82 4.03 11.03
C ASN A 57 -6.27 2.61 10.92
N ASP A 58 -5.28 2.45 10.05
CA ASP A 58 -4.66 1.16 9.73
C ASP A 58 -3.56 0.84 10.75
N GLN A 59 -3.95 0.32 11.91
CA GLN A 59 -3.03 0.03 13.01
C GLN A 59 -2.13 -1.18 12.75
N ASP A 60 -2.58 -2.11 11.89
CA ASP A 60 -1.89 -3.36 11.61
C ASP A 60 -1.06 -3.33 10.33
N ASP A 61 -0.88 -2.16 9.74
CA ASP A 61 -0.08 -1.98 8.52
C ASP A 61 -0.59 -2.79 7.31
N TYR A 62 -1.90 -2.96 7.18
CA TYR A 62 -2.48 -3.68 6.04
C TYR A 62 -2.14 -3.04 4.70
N ILE A 63 -2.07 -1.71 4.63
CA ILE A 63 -1.75 -1.00 3.39
C ILE A 63 -0.35 -1.39 2.91
N SER A 64 0.65 -1.33 3.80
CA SER A 64 2.02 -1.72 3.48
C SER A 64 2.13 -3.21 3.15
N TRP A 65 1.46 -4.06 3.93
CA TRP A 65 1.38 -5.49 3.66
C TRP A 65 0.82 -5.75 2.26
N TRP A 66 -0.30 -5.10 1.94
CA TRP A 66 -0.97 -5.28 0.65
C TRP A 66 -0.09 -4.86 -0.53
N LEU A 67 0.65 -3.77 -0.36
CA LEU A 67 1.52 -3.24 -1.43
C LEU A 67 2.79 -4.07 -1.63
N TYR A 68 3.40 -4.57 -0.55
CA TYR A 68 4.76 -5.12 -0.62
C TYR A 68 4.90 -6.57 -0.22
N ASP A 69 4.10 -7.06 0.73
CA ASP A 69 4.34 -8.36 1.36
C ASP A 69 3.17 -9.34 1.21
N GLY A 70 2.06 -8.91 0.64
CA GLY A 70 0.80 -9.64 0.69
C GLY A 70 0.72 -10.94 -0.12
N GLY A 71 1.67 -11.20 -1.01
CA GLY A 71 1.60 -12.39 -1.85
C GLY A 71 0.28 -12.45 -2.62
N ASP A 72 -0.55 -13.44 -2.30
CA ASP A 72 -1.87 -13.62 -2.90
C ASP A 72 -2.91 -12.62 -2.39
N ARG A 73 -2.55 -11.78 -1.41
CA ARG A 73 -3.42 -10.79 -0.78
C ARG A 73 -4.68 -11.41 -0.19
N ILE A 74 -4.53 -12.57 0.42
CA ILE A 74 -5.61 -13.27 1.12
C ILE A 74 -5.32 -13.20 2.62
N VAL A 75 -6.30 -12.72 3.39
CA VAL A 75 -6.23 -12.69 4.85
C VAL A 75 -7.04 -13.86 5.38
N SER A 76 -6.43 -14.68 6.24
CA SER A 76 -7.09 -15.84 6.83
C SER A 76 -7.01 -15.75 8.35
N TRP A 77 -8.07 -16.20 9.01
CA TRP A 77 -8.11 -16.30 10.47
C TRP A 77 -9.03 -17.44 10.87
N GLU A 78 -8.99 -17.76 12.16
CA GLU A 78 -9.84 -18.79 12.72
C GLU A 78 -10.84 -18.16 13.68
N GLU A 79 -12.11 -18.47 13.51
CA GLU A 79 -13.19 -17.91 14.32
C GLU A 79 -14.16 -19.04 14.69
N ASN A 80 -14.34 -19.26 16.01
CA ASN A 80 -15.23 -20.29 16.53
C ASN A 80 -14.94 -21.69 15.96
N GLY A 81 -13.68 -22.01 15.72
CA GLY A 81 -13.26 -23.28 15.14
C GLY A 81 -13.42 -23.38 13.63
N GLN A 82 -13.88 -22.31 12.98
CA GLN A 82 -13.99 -22.26 11.53
C GLN A 82 -12.90 -21.41 10.92
N LYS A 83 -12.37 -21.87 9.79
CA LYS A 83 -11.35 -21.15 9.05
C LYS A 83 -12.01 -20.14 8.13
N MET A 84 -11.75 -18.88 8.37
CA MET A 84 -12.29 -17.76 7.61
C MET A 84 -11.20 -17.16 6.71
N SER A 85 -11.59 -16.64 5.56
CA SER A 85 -10.67 -15.95 4.69
C SER A 85 -11.38 -14.85 3.90
N VAL A 86 -10.61 -13.83 3.52
CA VAL A 86 -11.09 -12.76 2.66
C VAL A 86 -10.03 -12.46 1.61
N ASP A 87 -10.47 -12.32 0.36
CA ASP A 87 -9.61 -12.02 -0.78
C ASP A 87 -9.54 -10.50 -0.97
N LEU A 88 -8.34 -9.95 -0.79
CA LEU A 88 -8.07 -8.51 -0.93
C LEU A 88 -7.28 -8.20 -2.21
N THR A 89 -7.38 -9.03 -3.23
CA THR A 89 -6.67 -8.82 -4.50
C THR A 89 -7.04 -7.49 -5.15
N ASP A 90 -8.32 -7.11 -5.07
CA ASP A 90 -8.80 -5.84 -5.59
C ASP A 90 -8.63 -4.74 -4.53
N VAL A 91 -8.15 -3.57 -4.96
CA VAL A 91 -7.99 -2.41 -4.08
C VAL A 91 -9.31 -1.98 -3.44
N ASN A 92 -10.43 -2.18 -4.12
CA ASN A 92 -11.75 -1.94 -3.55
C ASN A 92 -12.03 -2.83 -2.34
N ALA A 93 -11.63 -4.10 -2.42
CA ALA A 93 -11.77 -5.03 -1.31
C ALA A 93 -10.89 -4.61 -0.13
N LEU A 94 -9.68 -4.14 -0.40
CA LEU A 94 -8.79 -3.61 0.63
C LEU A 94 -9.44 -2.42 1.36
N TYR A 95 -10.00 -1.49 0.60
CA TYR A 95 -10.67 -0.34 1.20
C TYR A 95 -11.84 -0.77 2.09
N CYS A 96 -12.69 -1.66 1.61
CA CYS A 96 -13.84 -2.14 2.38
C CYS A 96 -13.40 -2.84 3.66
N TYR A 97 -12.35 -3.66 3.60
CA TYR A 97 -11.81 -4.35 4.75
C TYR A 97 -11.32 -3.35 5.81
N LEU A 98 -10.56 -2.34 5.40
CA LEU A 98 -10.06 -1.30 6.31
C LEU A 98 -11.21 -0.48 6.90
N ALA A 99 -12.21 -0.17 6.10
CA ALA A 99 -13.37 0.59 6.55
C ALA A 99 -14.15 -0.17 7.62
N GLU A 100 -14.31 -1.48 7.45
CA GLU A 100 -14.97 -2.32 8.46
C GLU A 100 -14.19 -2.39 9.76
N GLN A 101 -12.85 -2.45 9.69
CA GLN A 101 -12.00 -2.49 10.88
C GLN A 101 -12.04 -1.18 11.66
N SER A 102 -12.32 -0.07 11.01
CA SER A 102 -12.31 1.25 11.64
C SER A 102 -13.66 1.69 12.22
N VAL A 103 -14.70 0.89 12.08
CA VAL A 103 -16.08 1.22 12.49
C VAL A 103 -16.37 0.84 13.96
N GLU A 104 -15.42 0.73 14.78
CA GLU A 104 -15.69 0.50 16.21
C GLU A 104 -15.91 1.80 16.97
#